data_0d1c899e245adb649f6dc831a8cec088
#
_entry.id   0d1c899e245adb649f6dc831a8cec088
#
_cell.length_a   1.000
_cell.length_b   1.000
_cell.length_c   1.000
_cell.angle_alpha   90.00
_cell.angle_beta   90.00
_cell.angle_gamma   90.00
#
_symmetry.space_group_name_H-M   'P 1'
#
loop_
_entity.id
_entity.type
_entity.pdbx_description
1 polymer ?
#
loop_
_entity_poly.entity_id
_entity_poly.type
_entity_poly.pdbx_seq_one_letter_code
_entity_poly.pdbx_strand_id
1 'polypeptide(L)'
;MSDGTEEGTYMVKDINYEVNQDALDQGLEGYTRDSAIDNLTNYNNQYCFFKAWDPAHGNEWRASDGTEDGTYVIWDQKPGVNADGIGESGDTFGPSREMVFGRIWTRVATVEYGDELAGWHMTKDEKPVIFDINDIEPTANMNAFVDPGCEFQGNYFFCAAHGFDAAQPETNWGGELWIYDGKNNPKMQMNFCPGTQSDWVKELTVAGGSLYWYNEANNNPTVYGNGLYRLDESNESPIVCPQITDKGDAVHTLRNLGGQIVYVSATTNGLYTFKYSKTGWDGKSDRGILEPIYDGVTDKTDPAYVDPYESALTGVNAITNNAPAQAAAVYTVEGVQVRANVAAEKATEGLQKGVYIVNGKKVVVR
;
A
#
# COMPACT_ATOMS: atom_id res chain seq x y z
N MET A 1 -0.11 -18.07 -12.90
CA MET A 1 1.28 -17.98 -12.36
C MET A 1 2.25 -17.83 -13.54
N SER A 2 3.36 -17.13 -13.34
CA SER A 2 4.39 -16.96 -14.37
C SER A 2 5.78 -16.86 -13.74
N ASP A 3 6.78 -17.44 -14.36
CA ASP A 3 8.19 -17.26 -14.07
C ASP A 3 8.86 -16.28 -15.08
N GLY A 4 8.06 -15.66 -15.94
CA GLY A 4 8.51 -14.76 -17.00
C GLY A 4 8.80 -15.44 -18.34
N THR A 5 8.57 -16.75 -18.43
CA THR A 5 8.67 -17.51 -19.69
C THR A 5 7.30 -17.94 -20.18
N GLU A 6 7.18 -18.29 -21.46
CA GLU A 6 5.94 -18.80 -22.02
C GLU A 6 5.59 -20.17 -21.42
N GLU A 7 6.57 -21.05 -21.31
CA GLU A 7 6.41 -22.40 -20.74
C GLU A 7 6.09 -22.38 -19.24
N GLY A 8 6.61 -21.39 -18.50
CA GLY A 8 6.36 -21.22 -17.08
C GLY A 8 5.15 -20.36 -16.76
N THR A 9 4.36 -19.97 -17.79
CA THR A 9 3.14 -19.18 -17.62
C THR A 9 1.92 -20.06 -17.77
N TYR A 10 1.13 -20.24 -16.72
CA TYR A 10 -0.06 -21.07 -16.72
C TYR A 10 -1.16 -20.56 -15.80
N MET A 11 -2.40 -20.93 -16.12
CA MET A 11 -3.55 -20.67 -15.24
C MET A 11 -3.52 -21.64 -14.05
N VAL A 12 -3.53 -21.09 -12.83
CA VAL A 12 -3.50 -21.88 -11.60
C VAL A 12 -4.85 -22.54 -11.36
N LYS A 13 -5.94 -21.79 -11.53
CA LYS A 13 -7.31 -22.22 -11.32
C LYS A 13 -8.26 -21.38 -12.16
N ASP A 14 -9.22 -22.04 -12.79
CA ASP A 14 -10.38 -21.39 -13.36
C ASP A 14 -11.40 -21.13 -12.23
N ILE A 15 -11.46 -19.90 -11.75
CA ILE A 15 -12.30 -19.51 -10.62
C ILE A 15 -13.75 -19.34 -11.04
N ASN A 16 -13.97 -18.64 -12.17
CA ASN A 16 -15.31 -18.49 -12.74
C ASN A 16 -15.54 -19.53 -13.83
N TYR A 17 -16.08 -20.66 -13.44
CA TYR A 17 -16.33 -21.81 -14.30
C TYR A 17 -17.59 -21.69 -15.18
N GLU A 18 -18.29 -20.54 -15.15
CA GLU A 18 -19.43 -20.32 -16.05
C GLU A 18 -18.98 -20.23 -17.51
N VAL A 19 -19.71 -20.92 -18.39
CA VAL A 19 -19.46 -20.86 -19.83
C VAL A 19 -19.63 -19.43 -20.35
N ASN A 20 -18.65 -18.96 -21.10
CA ASN A 20 -18.74 -17.68 -21.79
C ASN A 20 -19.62 -17.87 -23.06
N GLN A 21 -20.89 -17.48 -22.95
CA GLN A 21 -21.87 -17.66 -24.02
C GLN A 21 -21.49 -16.86 -25.28
N ASP A 22 -20.91 -15.68 -25.13
CA ASP A 22 -20.49 -14.86 -26.29
C ASP A 22 -19.35 -15.51 -27.07
N ALA A 23 -18.46 -16.20 -26.36
CA ALA A 23 -17.41 -17.00 -27.03
C ALA A 23 -17.99 -18.22 -27.70
N LEU A 24 -18.92 -18.92 -27.04
CA LEU A 24 -19.60 -20.12 -27.61
C LEU A 24 -20.39 -19.75 -28.86
N ASP A 25 -21.10 -18.63 -28.89
CA ASP A 25 -21.85 -18.13 -30.05
C ASP A 25 -20.93 -17.78 -31.25
N GLN A 26 -19.64 -17.54 -30.97
CA GLN A 26 -18.60 -17.35 -31.99
C GLN A 26 -17.91 -18.69 -32.41
N GLY A 27 -18.36 -19.82 -31.89
CA GLY A 27 -17.79 -21.14 -32.16
C GLY A 27 -16.49 -21.43 -31.38
N LEU A 28 -16.22 -20.67 -30.29
CA LEU A 28 -15.09 -20.88 -29.40
C LEU A 28 -15.56 -21.69 -28.19
N GLU A 29 -15.22 -22.98 -28.18
CA GLU A 29 -15.57 -23.89 -27.09
C GLU A 29 -14.50 -23.84 -25.97
N GLY A 30 -14.92 -24.12 -24.73
CA GLY A 30 -14.04 -24.24 -23.57
C GLY A 30 -13.62 -22.90 -22.92
N TYR A 31 -14.20 -21.79 -23.34
CA TYR A 31 -13.97 -20.50 -22.69
C TYR A 31 -14.97 -20.26 -21.56
N THR A 32 -14.46 -19.88 -20.40
CA THR A 32 -15.24 -19.47 -19.22
C THR A 32 -15.29 -17.95 -19.10
N ARG A 33 -16.14 -17.45 -18.20
CA ARG A 33 -16.24 -16.01 -17.91
C ARG A 33 -15.05 -15.53 -17.09
N ASP A 34 -14.82 -14.23 -17.12
CA ASP A 34 -13.81 -13.54 -16.30
C ASP A 34 -14.18 -13.62 -14.81
N SER A 35 -13.19 -13.87 -13.98
CA SER A 35 -13.29 -13.87 -12.51
C SER A 35 -13.10 -12.48 -11.87
N ALA A 36 -12.83 -11.43 -12.67
CA ALA A 36 -12.59 -10.06 -12.21
C ALA A 36 -11.58 -9.98 -11.05
N ILE A 37 -10.41 -10.60 -11.24
CA ILE A 37 -9.35 -10.62 -10.19
C ILE A 37 -8.88 -9.21 -9.89
N ASP A 38 -8.86 -8.85 -8.61
CA ASP A 38 -8.46 -7.54 -8.11
C ASP A 38 -7.69 -7.63 -6.79
N ASN A 39 -6.99 -6.53 -6.42
CA ASN A 39 -6.32 -6.36 -5.14
C ASN A 39 -5.27 -7.44 -4.80
N LEU A 40 -4.50 -7.89 -5.77
CA LEU A 40 -3.44 -8.87 -5.57
C LEU A 40 -2.40 -8.37 -4.55
N THR A 41 -2.32 -9.06 -3.41
CA THR A 41 -1.42 -8.71 -2.30
C THR A 41 -0.61 -9.92 -1.88
N ASN A 42 0.70 -9.72 -1.66
CA ASN A 42 1.58 -10.76 -1.16
C ASN A 42 1.33 -11.01 0.32
N TYR A 43 1.17 -12.28 0.70
CA TYR A 43 1.08 -12.72 2.08
C TYR A 43 2.28 -13.60 2.43
N ASN A 44 3.24 -13.04 3.16
CA ASN A 44 4.40 -13.73 3.71
C ASN A 44 5.23 -14.52 2.68
N ASN A 45 5.23 -14.11 1.40
CA ASN A 45 5.86 -14.82 0.27
C ASN A 45 5.43 -16.29 0.10
N GLN A 46 4.29 -16.68 0.67
CA GLN A 46 3.72 -18.03 0.58
C GLN A 46 2.36 -18.03 -0.12
N TYR A 47 1.59 -16.97 0.06
CA TYR A 47 0.25 -16.85 -0.50
C TYR A 47 0.08 -15.53 -1.25
N CYS A 48 -0.78 -15.57 -2.25
CA CYS A 48 -1.39 -14.38 -2.84
C CYS A 48 -2.79 -14.21 -2.24
N PHE A 49 -3.08 -13.02 -1.71
CA PHE A 49 -4.39 -12.60 -1.22
C PHE A 49 -5.02 -11.70 -2.28
N PHE A 50 -6.26 -11.96 -2.68
CA PHE A 50 -6.92 -11.24 -3.77
C PHE A 50 -8.44 -11.39 -3.70
N LYS A 51 -9.17 -10.52 -4.39
CA LYS A 51 -10.60 -10.68 -4.65
C LYS A 51 -10.82 -11.31 -6.01
N ALA A 52 -11.80 -12.17 -6.09
CA ALA A 52 -12.28 -12.71 -7.36
C ALA A 52 -13.73 -13.18 -7.23
N TRP A 53 -14.44 -13.08 -8.34
CA TRP A 53 -15.83 -13.47 -8.45
C TRP A 53 -15.96 -14.92 -8.93
N ASP A 54 -16.87 -15.68 -8.32
CA ASP A 54 -17.40 -16.94 -8.85
C ASP A 54 -18.93 -17.03 -8.64
N PRO A 55 -19.63 -17.90 -9.38
CA PRO A 55 -21.09 -17.97 -9.32
C PRO A 55 -21.65 -18.52 -7.99
N ALA A 56 -20.84 -19.21 -7.18
CA ALA A 56 -21.29 -19.79 -5.92
C ALA A 56 -21.17 -18.82 -4.73
N HIS A 57 -20.13 -17.96 -4.73
CA HIS A 57 -19.79 -17.11 -3.58
C HIS A 57 -19.87 -15.60 -3.89
N GLY A 58 -20.06 -15.22 -5.18
CA GLY A 58 -19.90 -13.82 -5.57
C GLY A 58 -18.45 -13.36 -5.51
N ASN A 59 -18.22 -12.08 -5.22
CA ASN A 59 -16.89 -11.48 -5.18
C ASN A 59 -16.33 -11.49 -3.75
N GLU A 60 -15.52 -12.48 -3.42
CA GLU A 60 -14.97 -12.71 -2.09
C GLU A 60 -13.44 -12.70 -2.06
N TRP A 61 -12.87 -12.54 -0.86
CA TRP A 61 -11.44 -12.65 -0.62
C TRP A 61 -10.97 -14.11 -0.70
N ARG A 62 -9.89 -14.30 -1.43
CA ARG A 62 -9.28 -15.60 -1.70
C ARG A 62 -7.81 -15.61 -1.34
N ALA A 63 -7.33 -16.80 -1.06
CA ALA A 63 -5.91 -17.11 -0.98
C ALA A 63 -5.53 -18.08 -2.09
N SER A 64 -4.28 -17.97 -2.56
CA SER A 64 -3.65 -18.94 -3.45
C SER A 64 -2.19 -19.14 -3.07
N ASP A 65 -1.76 -20.39 -2.94
CA ASP A 65 -0.35 -20.77 -2.80
C ASP A 65 0.31 -21.10 -4.16
N GLY A 66 -0.40 -20.83 -5.24
CA GLY A 66 0.04 -21.13 -6.60
C GLY A 66 -0.37 -22.52 -7.10
N THR A 67 -1.15 -23.27 -6.33
CA THR A 67 -1.75 -24.56 -6.74
C THR A 67 -3.27 -24.43 -6.87
N GLU A 68 -3.89 -25.30 -7.64
CA GLU A 68 -5.34 -25.33 -7.81
C GLU A 68 -6.06 -25.62 -6.49
N ASP A 69 -5.61 -26.63 -5.74
CA ASP A 69 -6.17 -27.01 -4.44
C ASP A 69 -5.90 -25.95 -3.35
N GLY A 70 -4.76 -25.29 -3.42
CA GLY A 70 -4.39 -24.18 -2.52
C GLY A 70 -5.01 -22.85 -2.88
N THR A 71 -5.92 -22.80 -3.88
CA THR A 71 -6.67 -21.60 -4.27
C THR A 71 -8.13 -21.73 -3.81
N TYR A 72 -8.54 -20.92 -2.81
CA TYR A 72 -9.85 -21.03 -2.14
C TYR A 72 -10.39 -19.68 -1.65
N VAL A 73 -11.71 -19.63 -1.40
CA VAL A 73 -12.35 -18.54 -0.64
C VAL A 73 -11.94 -18.66 0.83
N ILE A 74 -11.45 -17.56 1.42
CA ILE A 74 -11.03 -17.57 2.83
C ILE A 74 -12.25 -17.60 3.74
N TRP A 75 -13.22 -16.72 3.46
CA TRP A 75 -14.48 -16.63 4.17
C TRP A 75 -15.54 -16.07 3.22
N ASP A 76 -16.65 -16.80 3.11
CA ASP A 76 -17.83 -16.33 2.39
C ASP A 76 -18.63 -15.41 3.35
N GLN A 77 -18.57 -14.12 3.09
CA GLN A 77 -19.19 -13.10 3.94
C GLN A 77 -20.73 -13.16 3.91
N LYS A 78 -21.29 -13.49 2.75
CA LYS A 78 -22.72 -13.59 2.52
C LYS A 78 -23.09 -14.96 1.95
N PRO A 79 -23.07 -16.02 2.79
CA PRO A 79 -23.32 -17.39 2.33
C PRO A 79 -24.70 -17.53 1.70
N GLY A 80 -24.75 -18.17 0.55
CA GLY A 80 -25.98 -18.45 -0.19
C GLY A 80 -26.01 -17.82 -1.57
N VAL A 81 -27.17 -17.85 -2.17
CA VAL A 81 -27.39 -17.30 -3.51
C VAL A 81 -28.59 -16.35 -3.50
N ASN A 82 -28.55 -15.34 -4.35
CA ASN A 82 -29.66 -14.44 -4.58
C ASN A 82 -30.84 -15.12 -5.33
N ALA A 83 -31.87 -14.35 -5.68
CA ALA A 83 -33.03 -14.87 -6.40
C ALA A 83 -32.70 -15.45 -7.78
N ASP A 84 -31.59 -15.09 -8.38
CA ASP A 84 -31.12 -15.57 -9.68
C ASP A 84 -30.21 -16.81 -9.56
N GLY A 85 -29.99 -17.31 -8.35
CA GLY A 85 -29.10 -18.45 -8.06
C GLY A 85 -27.62 -18.10 -8.09
N ILE A 86 -27.25 -16.83 -7.96
CA ILE A 86 -25.89 -16.32 -7.99
C ILE A 86 -25.44 -15.96 -6.58
N GLY A 87 -24.22 -16.32 -6.20
CA GLY A 87 -23.60 -15.98 -4.90
C GLY A 87 -23.57 -14.47 -4.65
N GLU A 88 -23.86 -14.07 -3.43
CA GLU A 88 -23.81 -12.66 -3.04
C GLU A 88 -22.36 -12.24 -2.73
N SER A 89 -21.97 -11.07 -3.22
CA SER A 89 -20.63 -10.53 -2.98
C SER A 89 -20.48 -9.94 -1.59
N GLY A 90 -19.33 -10.16 -0.96
CA GLY A 90 -18.95 -9.51 0.27
C GLY A 90 -18.63 -8.04 0.08
N ASP A 91 -19.06 -7.21 1.04
CA ASP A 91 -18.78 -5.78 1.06
C ASP A 91 -17.45 -5.50 1.76
N THR A 92 -16.36 -5.66 1.01
CA THR A 92 -14.99 -5.47 1.50
C THR A 92 -14.20 -4.55 0.59
N PHE A 93 -13.28 -3.79 1.16
CA PHE A 93 -12.51 -2.78 0.45
C PHE A 93 -11.02 -2.95 0.70
N GLY A 94 -10.21 -2.45 -0.19
CA GLY A 94 -8.78 -2.52 -0.35
C GLY A 94 -7.93 -3.04 0.83
N PRO A 95 -6.99 -3.95 0.59
CA PRO A 95 -6.15 -4.50 1.64
C PRO A 95 -5.05 -3.51 2.07
N SER A 96 -4.52 -3.71 3.29
CA SER A 96 -3.24 -3.15 3.67
C SER A 96 -2.15 -3.57 2.69
N ARG A 97 -1.16 -2.71 2.48
CA ARG A 97 -0.06 -2.98 1.53
C ARG A 97 0.90 -4.06 2.04
N GLU A 98 0.83 -4.35 3.31
CA GLU A 98 1.70 -5.30 3.99
C GLU A 98 0.94 -6.08 5.05
N MET A 99 1.51 -7.20 5.43
CA MET A 99 1.02 -8.01 6.52
C MET A 99 1.51 -7.44 7.85
N VAL A 100 0.60 -7.20 8.78
CA VAL A 100 0.92 -6.72 10.13
C VAL A 100 0.28 -7.66 11.15
N PHE A 101 1.05 -8.09 12.16
CA PHE A 101 0.66 -9.08 13.18
C PHE A 101 0.14 -10.41 12.58
N GLY A 102 0.75 -10.84 11.47
CA GLY A 102 0.36 -12.07 10.78
C GLY A 102 -0.98 -11.99 10.04
N ARG A 103 -1.51 -10.78 9.79
CA ARG A 103 -2.80 -10.55 9.12
C ARG A 103 -2.68 -9.53 8.00
N ILE A 104 -3.48 -9.71 6.97
CA ILE A 104 -3.83 -8.65 6.01
C ILE A 104 -5.04 -7.91 6.58
N TRP A 105 -4.98 -6.59 6.56
CA TRP A 105 -6.03 -5.72 7.08
C TRP A 105 -6.84 -5.11 5.95
N THR A 106 -8.16 -5.12 6.11
CA THR A 106 -9.10 -4.55 5.14
C THR A 106 -10.18 -3.79 5.88
N ARG A 107 -11.00 -3.10 5.13
CA ARG A 107 -12.32 -2.64 5.59
C ARG A 107 -13.36 -3.67 5.17
N VAL A 108 -14.25 -4.04 6.08
CA VAL A 108 -15.36 -4.97 5.84
C VAL A 108 -16.66 -4.38 6.35
N ALA A 109 -17.71 -4.37 5.53
CA ALA A 109 -19.04 -3.99 5.96
C ALA A 109 -19.85 -5.22 6.34
N THR A 110 -20.40 -5.23 7.56
CA THR A 110 -21.26 -6.29 8.07
C THR A 110 -22.58 -5.73 8.59
N VAL A 111 -23.60 -6.56 8.64
CA VAL A 111 -24.89 -6.17 9.23
C VAL A 111 -24.77 -5.95 10.75
N GLU A 112 -23.83 -6.65 11.39
CA GLU A 112 -23.64 -6.63 12.84
C GLU A 112 -22.88 -5.39 13.34
N TYR A 113 -21.81 -4.98 12.60
CA TYR A 113 -20.89 -3.94 13.05
C TYR A 113 -20.84 -2.71 12.12
N GLY A 114 -21.51 -2.76 10.96
CA GLY A 114 -21.30 -1.73 9.93
C GLY A 114 -19.98 -1.95 9.18
N ASP A 115 -19.32 -0.87 8.82
CA ASP A 115 -18.13 -0.82 7.97
C ASP A 115 -16.88 -0.61 8.84
N GLU A 116 -16.17 -1.70 9.17
CA GLU A 116 -15.17 -1.77 10.23
C GLU A 116 -13.82 -2.36 9.78
N LEU A 117 -12.82 -2.29 10.67
CA LEU A 117 -11.50 -2.90 10.44
C LEU A 117 -11.54 -4.42 10.58
N ALA A 118 -11.07 -5.13 9.57
CA ALA A 118 -10.98 -6.58 9.56
C ALA A 118 -9.56 -7.08 9.30
N GLY A 119 -9.10 -8.04 10.09
CA GLY A 119 -7.81 -8.70 9.94
C GLY A 119 -7.94 -10.16 9.54
N TRP A 120 -7.32 -10.55 8.42
CA TRP A 120 -7.47 -11.85 7.77
C TRP A 120 -6.23 -12.71 7.92
N HIS A 121 -6.44 -13.98 8.27
CA HIS A 121 -5.44 -15.03 8.06
C HIS A 121 -5.71 -15.78 6.75
N MET A 122 -4.68 -16.45 6.22
CA MET A 122 -4.81 -17.32 5.05
C MET A 122 -5.24 -18.74 5.50
N THR A 123 -6.37 -18.82 6.16
CA THR A 123 -6.97 -20.07 6.61
C THR A 123 -8.35 -20.20 6.00
N LYS A 124 -8.58 -21.31 5.30
CA LYS A 124 -9.86 -21.57 4.66
C LYS A 124 -10.99 -21.63 5.68
N ASP A 125 -12.12 -20.99 5.36
CA ASP A 125 -13.34 -20.90 6.17
C ASP A 125 -13.13 -20.23 7.55
N GLU A 126 -12.04 -19.46 7.71
CA GLU A 126 -11.80 -18.67 8.92
C GLU A 126 -12.37 -17.24 8.76
N LYS A 127 -13.31 -16.89 9.63
CA LYS A 127 -13.82 -15.51 9.72
C LYS A 127 -12.68 -14.57 10.18
N PRO A 128 -12.48 -13.39 9.55
CA PRO A 128 -11.51 -12.42 10.02
C PRO A 128 -11.84 -11.93 11.43
N VAL A 129 -10.82 -11.46 12.16
CA VAL A 129 -11.10 -10.66 13.34
C VAL A 129 -11.65 -9.31 12.88
N ILE A 130 -12.74 -8.86 13.49
CA ILE A 130 -13.37 -7.57 13.19
C ILE A 130 -13.35 -6.75 14.46
N PHE A 131 -12.89 -5.52 14.37
CA PHE A 131 -12.92 -4.54 15.44
C PHE A 131 -14.04 -3.54 15.16
N ASP A 132 -15.06 -3.53 16.03
CA ASP A 132 -16.09 -2.52 16.06
C ASP A 132 -15.48 -1.23 16.63
N ILE A 133 -15.07 -0.34 15.75
CA ILE A 133 -14.41 0.92 16.12
C ILE A 133 -15.44 2.01 16.39
N ASN A 134 -16.54 2.00 15.61
CA ASN A 134 -17.60 2.95 15.77
C ASN A 134 -18.77 2.34 16.57
N ASP A 135 -18.49 1.99 17.83
CA ASP A 135 -19.35 1.26 18.76
C ASP A 135 -20.41 2.12 19.48
N ILE A 136 -20.84 3.24 18.89
CA ILE A 136 -21.78 4.17 19.51
C ILE A 136 -23.20 3.59 19.57
N GLU A 137 -23.68 3.31 20.78
CA GLU A 137 -25.06 2.97 21.06
C GLU A 137 -26.00 4.20 20.97
N PRO A 138 -27.23 4.06 20.44
CA PRO A 138 -27.96 2.85 20.10
C PRO A 138 -27.89 2.46 18.63
N THR A 139 -27.00 3.03 17.88
CA THR A 139 -26.82 2.80 16.45
C THR A 139 -25.68 1.81 16.20
N ALA A 140 -25.77 0.61 16.79
CA ALA A 140 -25.01 -0.55 16.35
C ALA A 140 -25.09 -0.61 14.81
N ASN A 141 -24.01 -0.61 14.08
CA ASN A 141 -23.85 -0.57 12.63
C ASN A 141 -23.42 0.80 12.05
N MET A 142 -22.89 1.69 12.87
CA MET A 142 -22.27 2.91 12.34
C MET A 142 -20.96 2.54 11.65
N ASN A 143 -20.71 3.15 10.51
CA ASN A 143 -19.51 2.88 9.72
C ASN A 143 -18.30 3.62 10.28
N ALA A 144 -17.19 2.92 10.50
CA ALA A 144 -15.91 3.54 10.82
C ALA A 144 -15.14 4.01 9.57
N PHE A 145 -15.60 3.67 8.37
CA PHE A 145 -14.98 4.07 7.10
C PHE A 145 -13.46 3.87 7.09
N VAL A 146 -13.00 2.72 7.53
CA VAL A 146 -11.58 2.42 7.71
C VAL A 146 -10.83 2.54 6.38
N ASP A 147 -9.69 3.25 6.41
CA ASP A 147 -8.68 3.21 5.35
C ASP A 147 -7.45 2.47 5.90
N PRO A 148 -7.16 1.24 5.39
CA PRO A 148 -6.06 0.44 5.87
C PRO A 148 -4.71 1.13 5.67
N GLY A 149 -3.82 0.98 6.66
CA GLY A 149 -2.55 1.68 6.72
C GLY A 149 -1.34 0.75 6.69
N CYS A 150 -0.39 0.98 7.60
CA CYS A 150 0.89 0.29 7.63
C CYS A 150 1.43 0.08 9.06
N GLU A 151 2.44 -0.78 9.17
CA GLU A 151 3.17 -0.97 10.42
C GLU A 151 4.18 0.16 10.65
N PHE A 152 4.27 0.65 11.87
CA PHE A 152 5.32 1.56 12.32
C PHE A 152 5.66 1.30 13.79
N GLN A 153 6.93 0.99 14.06
CA GLN A 153 7.47 0.75 15.40
C GLN A 153 6.65 -0.25 16.23
N GLY A 154 6.30 -1.38 15.62
CA GLY A 154 5.57 -2.46 16.28
C GLY A 154 4.08 -2.21 16.49
N ASN A 155 3.51 -1.19 15.84
CA ASN A 155 2.09 -0.87 15.87
C ASN A 155 1.53 -0.77 14.45
N TYR A 156 0.26 -1.09 14.28
CA TYR A 156 -0.48 -0.86 13.04
C TYR A 156 -1.20 0.47 13.10
N PHE A 157 -0.89 1.37 12.18
CA PHE A 157 -1.54 2.67 12.03
C PHE A 157 -2.50 2.64 10.86
N PHE A 158 -3.69 3.23 11.03
CA PHE A 158 -4.74 3.28 10.02
C PHE A 158 -5.64 4.51 10.26
N CYS A 159 -6.49 4.84 9.29
CA CYS A 159 -7.53 5.85 9.44
C CYS A 159 -8.85 5.15 9.79
N ALA A 160 -9.58 5.70 10.75
CA ALA A 160 -10.95 5.31 11.02
C ALA A 160 -11.75 6.49 11.57
N ALA A 161 -13.08 6.46 11.36
CA ALA A 161 -14.01 7.42 11.92
C ALA A 161 -14.72 6.81 13.15
N HIS A 162 -15.00 7.66 14.13
CA HIS A 162 -15.82 7.32 15.29
C HIS A 162 -16.83 8.44 15.55
N GLY A 163 -18.06 8.08 15.77
CA GLY A 163 -19.13 9.04 15.96
C GLY A 163 -19.96 9.25 14.70
N PHE A 164 -20.61 10.34 14.61
CA PHE A 164 -21.70 10.83 13.75
C PHE A 164 -23.07 10.83 14.47
N ASP A 165 -23.11 10.68 15.79
CA ASP A 165 -24.32 10.91 16.55
C ASP A 165 -24.52 12.41 16.82
N ALA A 166 -25.55 12.98 16.20
CA ALA A 166 -25.90 14.39 16.40
C ALA A 166 -26.32 14.72 17.85
N ALA A 167 -26.70 13.69 18.64
CA ALA A 167 -27.08 13.84 20.04
C ALA A 167 -25.88 13.86 21.00
N GLN A 168 -24.71 13.39 20.54
CA GLN A 168 -23.48 13.31 21.33
C GLN A 168 -22.27 13.88 20.54
N PRO A 169 -22.27 15.17 20.20
CA PRO A 169 -21.25 15.76 19.35
C PRO A 169 -19.83 15.70 19.94
N GLU A 170 -19.69 15.55 21.25
CA GLU A 170 -18.40 15.40 21.93
C GLU A 170 -17.72 14.05 21.68
N THR A 171 -18.46 13.05 21.23
CA THR A 171 -17.94 11.72 20.87
C THR A 171 -17.74 11.55 19.35
N ASN A 172 -18.09 12.57 18.59
CA ASN A 172 -17.91 12.58 17.14
C ASN A 172 -16.48 13.05 16.82
N TRP A 173 -15.62 12.13 16.41
CA TRP A 173 -14.23 12.45 16.12
C TRP A 173 -13.90 12.44 14.63
N GLY A 174 -14.85 12.05 13.77
CA GLY A 174 -14.57 11.98 12.33
C GLY A 174 -13.52 10.94 11.95
N GLY A 175 -12.94 11.10 10.76
CA GLY A 175 -11.86 10.22 10.26
C GLY A 175 -10.50 10.68 10.75
N GLU A 176 -9.91 9.96 11.70
CA GLU A 176 -8.70 10.30 12.42
C GLU A 176 -7.63 9.19 12.34
N LEU A 177 -6.43 9.46 12.90
CA LEU A 177 -5.36 8.47 13.00
C LEU A 177 -5.59 7.54 14.19
N TRP A 178 -5.66 6.24 13.90
CA TRP A 178 -5.83 5.16 14.88
C TRP A 178 -4.59 4.26 14.93
N ILE A 179 -4.45 3.57 16.07
CA ILE A 179 -3.35 2.66 16.35
C ILE A 179 -3.86 1.35 16.95
N TYR A 180 -3.27 0.25 16.52
CA TYR A 180 -3.46 -1.09 17.07
C TYR A 180 -2.12 -1.70 17.43
N ASP A 181 -1.95 -2.15 18.67
CA ASP A 181 -0.68 -2.70 19.21
C ASP A 181 -0.55 -4.23 19.07
N GLY A 182 -1.49 -4.86 18.37
CA GLY A 182 -1.53 -6.32 18.18
C GLY A 182 -2.12 -7.10 19.37
N LYS A 183 -2.57 -6.43 20.44
CA LYS A 183 -3.05 -7.07 21.68
C LYS A 183 -4.34 -6.50 22.22
N ASN A 184 -4.41 -5.19 22.35
CA ASN A 184 -5.56 -4.47 22.89
C ASN A 184 -6.48 -4.01 21.75
N ASN A 185 -7.69 -3.59 22.05
CA ASN A 185 -8.53 -2.97 21.03
C ASN A 185 -7.84 -1.75 20.41
N PRO A 186 -8.06 -1.48 19.11
CA PRO A 186 -7.60 -0.24 18.49
C PRO A 186 -8.03 0.98 19.27
N LYS A 187 -7.23 2.02 19.25
CA LYS A 187 -7.54 3.30 19.88
C LYS A 187 -7.15 4.46 18.97
N MET A 188 -7.83 5.58 19.09
CA MET A 188 -7.44 6.81 18.42
C MET A 188 -6.08 7.27 18.95
N GLN A 189 -5.13 7.48 18.03
CA GLN A 189 -3.80 7.97 18.37
C GLN A 189 -3.81 9.49 18.52
N MET A 190 -4.50 10.17 17.62
CA MET A 190 -4.59 11.61 17.61
C MET A 190 -5.87 12.08 16.93
N ASN A 191 -6.50 13.08 17.55
CA ASN A 191 -7.61 13.82 16.98
C ASN A 191 -7.05 15.14 16.40
N PHE A 192 -6.91 15.20 15.08
CA PHE A 192 -6.39 16.39 14.40
C PHE A 192 -7.44 17.48 14.25
N CYS A 193 -8.71 17.07 14.19
CA CYS A 193 -9.84 17.96 13.95
C CYS A 193 -10.92 17.77 15.03
N PRO A 194 -10.78 18.38 16.22
CA PRO A 194 -11.76 18.25 17.29
C PRO A 194 -13.17 18.61 16.85
N GLY A 195 -14.13 17.74 17.13
CA GLY A 195 -15.55 17.88 16.77
C GLY A 195 -15.98 16.91 15.67
N THR A 196 -17.02 17.25 14.95
CA THR A 196 -17.64 16.39 13.91
C THR A 196 -16.93 16.42 12.55
N GLN A 197 -15.84 17.12 12.45
CA GLN A 197 -15.07 17.23 11.19
C GLN A 197 -14.07 16.09 11.09
N SER A 198 -13.72 15.72 9.87
CA SER A 198 -12.78 14.64 9.57
C SER A 198 -11.56 15.20 8.88
N ASP A 199 -10.37 14.77 9.31
CA ASP A 199 -9.11 15.09 8.65
C ASP A 199 -8.65 13.99 7.67
N TRP A 200 -9.41 12.94 7.50
CA TRP A 200 -9.16 11.83 6.58
C TRP A 200 -7.69 11.57 6.33
N VAL A 201 -7.07 10.89 7.28
CA VAL A 201 -5.66 10.43 7.18
C VAL A 201 -5.54 9.46 6.01
N LYS A 202 -4.74 9.81 5.01
CA LYS A 202 -4.58 9.02 3.78
C LYS A 202 -3.12 8.68 3.49
N GLU A 203 -2.92 7.63 2.72
CA GLU A 203 -1.62 7.25 2.16
C GLU A 203 -0.53 7.00 3.20
N LEU A 204 -0.87 6.46 4.37
CA LEU A 204 0.08 6.07 5.40
C LEU A 204 1.26 5.29 4.80
N THR A 205 2.48 5.79 5.01
CA THR A 205 3.69 5.24 4.39
C THR A 205 4.90 5.43 5.30
N VAL A 206 5.62 4.36 5.57
CA VAL A 206 6.89 4.42 6.33
C VAL A 206 8.06 4.61 5.38
N ALA A 207 8.90 5.61 5.64
CA ALA A 207 10.13 5.85 4.90
C ALA A 207 11.20 6.50 5.78
N GLY A 208 12.44 6.09 5.62
CA GLY A 208 13.59 6.67 6.34
C GLY A 208 13.49 6.59 7.87
N GLY A 209 12.69 5.65 8.40
CA GLY A 209 12.49 5.47 9.84
C GLY A 209 11.37 6.34 10.44
N SER A 210 10.57 7.01 9.62
CA SER A 210 9.42 7.81 10.03
C SER A 210 8.15 7.38 9.31
N LEU A 211 7.00 7.58 9.96
CA LEU A 211 5.67 7.41 9.37
C LEU A 211 5.22 8.73 8.76
N TYR A 212 4.76 8.69 7.52
CA TYR A 212 4.21 9.84 6.80
C TYR A 212 2.78 9.57 6.37
N TRP A 213 1.98 10.63 6.30
CA TRP A 213 0.62 10.60 5.76
C TRP A 213 0.18 11.97 5.28
N TYR A 214 -0.89 11.99 4.51
CA TYR A 214 -1.55 13.22 4.09
C TYR A 214 -2.90 13.36 4.79
N ASN A 215 -3.16 14.53 5.37
CA ASN A 215 -4.49 14.90 5.86
C ASN A 215 -5.26 15.64 4.78
N GLU A 216 -6.46 15.14 4.48
CA GLU A 216 -7.41 15.81 3.57
C GLU A 216 -8.52 16.46 4.41
N ALA A 217 -8.19 17.57 5.09
CA ALA A 217 -9.16 18.30 5.88
C ALA A 217 -10.19 19.01 5.00
N ASN A 218 -11.45 18.70 5.18
CA ASN A 218 -12.56 19.34 4.49
C ASN A 218 -12.81 20.77 5.03
N ASN A 219 -12.04 21.76 4.56
CA ASN A 219 -12.27 23.20 4.76
C ASN A 219 -12.33 23.72 6.21
N ASN A 220 -11.80 23.00 7.19
CA ASN A 220 -11.72 23.52 8.54
C ASN A 220 -10.32 24.08 8.81
N PRO A 221 -10.17 25.38 9.13
CA PRO A 221 -8.89 25.97 9.51
C PRO A 221 -8.51 25.58 10.94
N THR A 222 -8.34 24.29 11.20
CA THR A 222 -7.82 23.80 12.47
C THR A 222 -6.29 23.97 12.51
N VAL A 223 -5.70 23.73 13.68
CA VAL A 223 -4.26 23.82 13.92
C VAL A 223 -3.45 22.89 12.99
N TYR A 224 -4.12 21.90 12.41
CA TYR A 224 -3.55 20.85 11.57
C TYR A 224 -4.23 20.84 10.20
N GLY A 225 -4.26 21.76 9.37
CA GLY A 225 -4.92 21.79 8.06
C GLY A 225 -4.48 20.67 7.08
N ASN A 226 -4.92 20.79 5.84
CA ASN A 226 -4.48 19.93 4.74
C ASN A 226 -2.97 19.91 4.63
N GLY A 227 -2.37 18.75 4.42
CA GLY A 227 -0.95 18.68 4.15
C GLY A 227 -0.29 17.35 4.50
N LEU A 228 1.01 17.30 4.27
CA LEU A 228 1.85 16.17 4.64
C LEU A 228 2.30 16.29 6.10
N TYR A 229 2.19 15.19 6.81
CA TYR A 229 2.60 15.04 8.20
C TYR A 229 3.62 13.92 8.35
N ARG A 230 4.42 14.01 9.40
CA ARG A 230 5.40 13.01 9.78
C ARG A 230 5.34 12.71 11.27
N LEU A 231 5.57 11.44 11.63
CA LEU A 231 5.73 10.95 12.98
C LEU A 231 7.05 10.19 13.07
N ASP A 232 7.93 10.60 14.00
CA ASP A 232 9.23 9.94 14.21
C ASP A 232 9.16 8.83 15.26
N GLU A 233 8.32 9.02 16.27
CA GLU A 233 8.07 8.07 17.34
C GLU A 233 6.55 7.84 17.49
N SER A 234 6.13 6.61 17.71
CA SER A 234 4.71 6.22 17.73
C SER A 234 3.88 6.88 18.83
N ASN A 235 4.52 7.50 19.82
CA ASN A 235 3.92 8.18 20.97
C ASN A 235 4.12 9.70 20.96
N GLU A 236 4.73 10.25 19.92
CA GLU A 236 4.96 11.68 19.77
C GLU A 236 3.82 12.40 19.05
N SER A 237 3.90 13.73 19.04
CA SER A 237 3.03 14.57 18.23
C SER A 237 3.56 14.66 16.80
N PRO A 238 2.67 14.69 15.79
CA PRO A 238 3.08 14.81 14.40
C PRO A 238 3.80 16.11 14.10
N ILE A 239 4.67 16.05 13.13
CA ILE A 239 5.42 17.17 12.57
C ILE A 239 4.80 17.52 11.22
N VAL A 240 4.49 18.80 11.02
CA VAL A 240 4.00 19.32 9.75
C VAL A 240 5.16 19.47 8.77
N CYS A 241 4.94 19.05 7.52
CA CYS A 241 5.87 19.23 6.41
C CYS A 241 5.48 20.48 5.58
N PRO A 242 5.99 21.67 5.92
CA PRO A 242 5.46 22.94 5.40
C PRO A 242 5.65 23.12 3.88
N GLN A 243 6.67 22.52 3.29
CA GLN A 243 6.93 22.64 1.85
C GLN A 243 5.78 22.09 0.99
N ILE A 244 5.05 21.10 1.49
CA ILE A 244 3.88 20.52 0.80
C ILE A 244 2.61 21.21 1.31
N THR A 245 2.47 21.33 2.64
CA THR A 245 1.31 21.93 3.29
C THR A 245 1.08 23.39 2.84
N ASP A 246 2.13 24.21 2.83
CA ASP A 246 2.03 25.64 2.46
C ASP A 246 1.66 25.86 0.98
N LYS A 247 1.88 24.88 0.12
CA LYS A 247 1.46 24.93 -1.29
C LYS A 247 -0.03 24.63 -1.48
N GLY A 248 -0.71 24.14 -0.45
CA GLY A 248 -2.09 23.69 -0.55
C GLY A 248 -2.25 22.52 -1.54
N ASP A 249 -1.17 21.76 -1.73
CA ASP A 249 -1.14 20.68 -2.69
C ASP A 249 -1.80 19.42 -2.09
N ALA A 250 -2.71 18.80 -2.82
CA ALA A 250 -3.26 17.53 -2.45
C ALA A 250 -2.34 16.40 -2.92
N VAL A 251 -2.12 15.40 -2.07
CA VAL A 251 -1.28 14.24 -2.36
C VAL A 251 -2.18 13.07 -2.74
N HIS A 252 -2.10 12.62 -3.99
CA HIS A 252 -2.87 11.46 -4.44
C HIS A 252 -2.24 10.12 -4.07
N THR A 253 -0.92 10.09 -4.04
CA THR A 253 -0.19 8.84 -3.83
C THR A 253 1.10 9.14 -3.10
N LEU A 254 1.32 8.44 -1.99
CA LEU A 254 2.53 8.52 -1.19
C LEU A 254 3.20 7.15 -1.18
N ARG A 255 4.49 7.08 -1.51
CA ARG A 255 5.25 5.82 -1.57
C ARG A 255 6.66 6.00 -1.01
N ASN A 256 7.20 4.91 -0.51
CA ASN A 256 8.61 4.81 -0.13
C ASN A 256 9.43 4.37 -1.33
N LEU A 257 10.44 5.16 -1.68
CA LEU A 257 11.44 4.82 -2.68
C LEU A 257 12.83 4.88 -2.07
N GLY A 258 13.34 3.72 -1.64
CA GLY A 258 14.69 3.62 -1.07
C GLY A 258 14.91 4.47 0.20
N GLY A 259 13.90 4.58 1.05
CA GLY A 259 13.93 5.36 2.30
C GLY A 259 13.52 6.83 2.15
N GLN A 260 13.14 7.25 0.96
CA GLN A 260 12.62 8.58 0.69
C GLN A 260 11.13 8.51 0.35
N ILE A 261 10.39 9.55 0.72
CA ILE A 261 9.01 9.71 0.29
C ILE A 261 8.98 10.21 -1.16
N VAL A 262 8.15 9.55 -1.96
CA VAL A 262 7.76 10.00 -3.30
C VAL A 262 6.26 10.21 -3.31
N TYR A 263 5.80 11.32 -3.87
CA TYR A 263 4.38 11.61 -3.98
C TYR A 263 3.99 12.21 -5.34
N VAL A 264 2.73 12.01 -5.72
CA VAL A 264 2.12 12.63 -6.89
C VAL A 264 1.31 13.84 -6.42
N SER A 265 1.63 15.02 -6.94
CA SER A 265 0.88 16.24 -6.68
C SER A 265 -0.42 16.23 -7.48
N ALA A 266 -1.55 16.49 -6.80
CA ALA A 266 -2.85 16.65 -7.46
C ALA A 266 -2.94 17.98 -8.23
N THR A 267 -2.18 18.98 -7.82
CA THR A 267 -2.21 20.33 -8.43
C THR A 267 -1.45 20.40 -9.74
N THR A 268 -0.27 19.77 -9.79
CA THR A 268 0.60 19.85 -10.97
C THR A 268 0.65 18.57 -11.79
N ASN A 269 0.09 17.45 -11.29
CA ASN A 269 0.30 16.09 -11.81
C ASN A 269 1.78 15.70 -11.88
N GLY A 270 2.64 16.40 -11.15
CA GLY A 270 4.07 16.14 -11.06
C GLY A 270 4.37 15.04 -10.05
N LEU A 271 5.52 14.39 -10.23
CA LEU A 271 6.09 13.45 -9.29
C LEU A 271 7.23 14.13 -8.54
N TYR A 272 7.16 14.09 -7.21
CA TYR A 272 8.11 14.74 -6.33
C TYR A 272 8.71 13.76 -5.33
N THR A 273 9.94 14.04 -4.91
CA THR A 273 10.54 13.40 -3.73
C THR A 273 10.70 14.43 -2.61
N PHE A 274 10.51 13.96 -1.39
CA PHE A 274 10.71 14.75 -0.20
C PHE A 274 11.87 14.14 0.61
N LYS A 275 12.94 14.93 0.78
CA LYS A 275 14.11 14.57 1.58
C LYS A 275 14.07 15.31 2.90
N TYR A 276 13.92 14.57 3.97
CA TYR A 276 14.00 15.11 5.31
C TYR A 276 15.43 15.54 5.68
N SER A 277 15.56 16.70 6.31
CA SER A 277 16.82 17.16 6.90
C SER A 277 16.59 17.63 8.33
N LYS A 278 17.37 17.09 9.26
CA LYS A 278 17.39 17.58 10.66
C LYS A 278 18.16 18.90 10.83
N THR A 279 18.89 19.36 9.83
CA THR A 279 19.68 20.58 9.93
C THR A 279 18.78 21.82 10.05
N GLY A 280 18.87 22.50 11.19
CA GLY A 280 18.05 23.67 11.48
C GLY A 280 16.58 23.37 11.83
N TRP A 281 16.27 22.13 12.20
CA TRP A 281 14.93 21.74 12.66
C TRP A 281 14.57 22.45 13.97
N ASP A 282 13.36 23.01 14.03
CA ASP A 282 12.83 23.75 15.17
C ASP A 282 11.99 22.87 16.12
N GLY A 283 11.88 21.57 15.85
CA GLY A 283 11.09 20.62 16.63
C GLY A 283 9.59 20.68 16.37
N LYS A 284 9.13 21.53 15.42
CA LYS A 284 7.70 21.73 15.13
C LYS A 284 7.34 21.50 13.67
N SER A 285 8.28 21.72 12.76
CA SER A 285 8.05 21.60 11.32
C SER A 285 9.18 20.84 10.65
N ASP A 286 8.84 20.07 9.63
CA ASP A 286 9.83 19.38 8.82
C ASP A 286 10.55 20.38 7.91
N ARG A 287 11.84 20.21 7.76
CA ARG A 287 12.71 21.03 6.89
C ARG A 287 13.24 20.24 5.71
N GLY A 288 12.46 19.30 5.22
CA GLY A 288 12.81 18.54 4.05
C GLY A 288 12.96 19.42 2.81
N ILE A 289 13.62 18.89 1.81
CA ILE A 289 13.76 19.51 0.50
C ILE A 289 12.82 18.79 -0.45
N LEU A 290 11.95 19.56 -1.11
CA LEU A 290 11.08 19.09 -2.15
C LEU A 290 11.83 19.14 -3.49
N GLU A 291 12.09 18.00 -4.08
CA GLU A 291 12.76 17.88 -5.37
C GLU A 291 11.79 17.27 -6.40
N PRO A 292 11.54 17.92 -7.54
CA PRO A 292 10.73 17.32 -8.59
C PRO A 292 11.48 16.15 -9.23
N ILE A 293 10.80 15.03 -9.38
CA ILE A 293 11.23 13.92 -10.24
C ILE A 293 10.62 14.12 -11.64
N TYR A 294 9.37 14.55 -11.66
CA TYR A 294 8.60 14.86 -12.86
C TYR A 294 7.57 15.95 -12.50
N ASP A 295 7.59 17.05 -13.23
CA ASP A 295 6.79 18.25 -12.93
C ASP A 295 5.42 18.28 -13.62
N GLY A 296 5.07 17.21 -14.33
CA GLY A 296 3.80 17.10 -15.06
C GLY A 296 3.83 17.72 -16.46
N VAL A 297 4.93 18.33 -16.89
CA VAL A 297 5.07 18.85 -18.26
C VAL A 297 5.23 17.70 -19.24
N THR A 298 4.25 17.50 -20.12
CA THR A 298 4.22 16.42 -21.10
C THR A 298 4.67 16.85 -22.51
N ASP A 299 4.70 18.14 -22.79
CA ASP A 299 5.16 18.67 -24.07
C ASP A 299 6.72 18.65 -24.12
N LYS A 300 7.24 17.72 -24.91
CA LYS A 300 8.70 17.56 -25.10
C LYS A 300 9.40 18.78 -25.71
N THR A 301 8.64 19.72 -26.25
CA THR A 301 9.18 20.97 -26.82
C THR A 301 9.22 22.10 -25.81
N ASP A 302 8.55 21.93 -24.65
CA ASP A 302 8.60 22.89 -23.55
C ASP A 302 10.00 22.88 -22.90
N PRO A 303 10.65 24.04 -22.74
CA PRO A 303 11.95 24.12 -22.04
C PRO A 303 11.95 23.59 -20.60
N ALA A 304 10.76 23.50 -19.96
CA ALA A 304 10.58 22.93 -18.64
C ALA A 304 10.35 21.40 -18.65
N TYR A 305 10.29 20.77 -19.84
CA TYR A 305 10.14 19.33 -19.95
C TYR A 305 11.34 18.60 -19.34
N VAL A 306 11.06 17.72 -18.40
CA VAL A 306 12.04 16.78 -17.83
C VAL A 306 11.61 15.36 -18.24
N ASP A 307 12.49 14.65 -18.95
CA ASP A 307 12.22 13.26 -19.29
C ASP A 307 12.22 12.41 -18.00
N PRO A 308 11.08 11.82 -17.60
CA PRO A 308 11.00 11.05 -16.36
C PRO A 308 11.89 9.81 -16.37
N TYR A 309 12.24 9.30 -17.55
CA TYR A 309 13.16 8.17 -17.68
C TYR A 309 14.64 8.59 -17.58
N GLU A 310 15.00 9.76 -18.08
CA GLU A 310 16.35 10.28 -17.93
C GLU A 310 16.64 10.72 -16.49
N SER A 311 15.68 11.37 -15.81
CA SER A 311 15.85 11.76 -14.41
C SER A 311 15.91 10.55 -13.47
N ALA A 312 15.14 9.50 -13.72
CA ALA A 312 15.21 8.24 -12.97
C ALA A 312 16.56 7.53 -13.20
N LEU A 313 17.10 7.57 -14.43
CA LEU A 313 18.40 6.99 -14.76
C LEU A 313 19.56 7.80 -14.15
N THR A 314 19.45 9.12 -14.07
CA THR A 314 20.49 9.96 -13.44
C THR A 314 20.49 9.82 -11.92
N GLY A 315 19.33 9.57 -11.28
CA GLY A 315 19.25 9.25 -9.87
C GLY A 315 19.99 7.95 -9.51
N VAL A 316 19.85 6.91 -10.34
CA VAL A 316 20.60 5.64 -10.18
C VAL A 316 22.10 5.83 -10.47
N ASN A 317 22.45 6.67 -11.44
CA ASN A 317 23.86 6.99 -11.73
C ASN A 317 24.53 7.85 -10.62
N ALA A 318 23.79 8.69 -9.93
CA ALA A 318 24.32 9.46 -8.80
C ALA A 318 24.67 8.58 -7.59
N ILE A 319 23.95 7.49 -7.37
CA ILE A 319 24.29 6.49 -6.34
C ILE A 319 25.56 5.71 -6.70
N THR A 320 25.82 5.48 -8.00
CA THR A 320 27.01 4.75 -8.45
C THR A 320 28.26 5.62 -8.58
N ASN A 321 28.13 6.94 -8.70
CA ASN A 321 29.27 7.84 -8.93
C ASN A 321 29.90 8.42 -7.66
N ASN A 322 29.34 8.23 -6.47
CA ASN A 322 29.90 8.69 -5.20
C ASN A 322 30.74 7.64 -4.45
N ALA A 323 30.94 6.45 -5.02
CA ALA A 323 31.97 5.55 -4.52
C ALA A 323 33.33 5.94 -5.10
N PRO A 324 34.42 6.01 -4.32
CA PRO A 324 35.74 6.28 -4.87
C PRO A 324 36.08 5.24 -5.95
N ALA A 325 36.61 5.68 -7.06
CA ALA A 325 36.83 4.93 -8.31
C ALA A 325 37.72 3.67 -8.17
N GLN A 326 38.00 3.18 -7.00
CA GLN A 326 38.94 2.10 -6.72
C GLN A 326 38.35 0.84 -6.05
N ALA A 327 37.12 0.83 -5.59
CA ALA A 327 36.58 -0.34 -4.91
C ALA A 327 35.28 -0.85 -5.56
N ALA A 328 35.28 -2.12 -5.95
CA ALA A 328 34.11 -2.80 -6.50
C ALA A 328 33.43 -3.68 -5.45
N ALA A 329 32.11 -3.70 -5.47
CA ALA A 329 31.29 -4.71 -4.81
C ALA A 329 30.74 -5.67 -5.87
N VAL A 330 30.75 -6.96 -5.57
CA VAL A 330 30.29 -8.03 -6.45
C VAL A 330 29.18 -8.80 -5.78
N TYR A 331 28.08 -8.98 -6.50
CA TYR A 331 26.90 -9.70 -6.05
C TYR A 331 26.54 -10.82 -7.02
N THR A 332 25.91 -11.89 -6.52
CA THR A 332 25.23 -12.84 -7.39
C THR A 332 23.97 -12.19 -8.00
N VAL A 333 23.33 -12.85 -8.95
CA VAL A 333 22.06 -12.36 -9.53
C VAL A 333 20.90 -12.40 -8.52
N GLU A 334 21.04 -13.20 -7.46
CA GLU A 334 20.10 -13.28 -6.33
C GLU A 334 20.35 -12.18 -5.27
N GLY A 335 21.31 -11.27 -5.50
CA GLY A 335 21.62 -10.16 -4.60
C GLY A 335 22.56 -10.49 -3.43
N VAL A 336 23.14 -11.69 -3.39
CA VAL A 336 24.12 -12.06 -2.36
C VAL A 336 25.48 -11.42 -2.65
N GLN A 337 26.00 -10.65 -1.70
CA GLN A 337 27.33 -10.04 -1.84
C GLN A 337 28.44 -11.11 -1.68
N VAL A 338 29.20 -11.32 -2.74
CA VAL A 338 30.31 -12.29 -2.76
C VAL A 338 31.68 -11.65 -2.57
N ARG A 339 31.77 -10.34 -2.84
CA ARG A 339 32.98 -9.52 -2.59
C ARG A 339 32.63 -8.08 -2.27
N ALA A 340 33.44 -7.45 -1.43
CA ALA A 340 33.38 -6.02 -1.12
C ALA A 340 34.77 -5.39 -1.18
N ASN A 341 34.85 -4.12 -1.55
CA ASN A 341 36.04 -3.30 -1.53
C ASN A 341 37.24 -3.91 -2.28
N VAL A 342 36.98 -4.55 -3.44
CA VAL A 342 38.05 -5.07 -4.31
C VAL A 342 38.32 -4.09 -5.44
N ALA A 343 39.59 -4.04 -5.92
CA ALA A 343 39.93 -3.24 -7.08
C ALA A 343 39.08 -3.68 -8.28
N ALA A 344 38.53 -2.71 -9.04
CA ALA A 344 37.56 -2.99 -10.10
C ALA A 344 38.10 -3.96 -11.18
N GLU A 345 39.38 -3.86 -11.48
CA GLU A 345 40.07 -4.75 -12.40
C GLU A 345 40.21 -6.20 -11.88
N LYS A 346 40.07 -6.41 -10.58
CA LYS A 346 40.14 -7.72 -9.92
C LYS A 346 38.78 -8.24 -9.43
N ALA A 347 37.73 -7.52 -9.73
CA ALA A 347 36.38 -7.83 -9.19
C ALA A 347 35.93 -9.25 -9.52
N THR A 348 36.29 -9.78 -10.69
CA THR A 348 35.87 -11.11 -11.15
C THR A 348 36.96 -12.17 -11.07
N GLU A 349 38.20 -11.83 -10.67
CA GLU A 349 39.31 -12.76 -10.59
C GLU A 349 39.05 -13.88 -9.59
N GLY A 350 39.14 -15.15 -10.06
CA GLY A 350 38.92 -16.34 -9.20
C GLY A 350 37.48 -16.59 -8.75
N LEU A 351 36.48 -15.90 -9.33
CA LEU A 351 35.08 -16.28 -9.17
C LEU A 351 34.78 -17.52 -10.01
N GLN A 352 33.83 -18.33 -9.55
CA GLN A 352 33.31 -19.45 -10.33
C GLN A 352 32.61 -18.93 -11.59
N LYS A 353 32.50 -19.78 -12.62
CA LYS A 353 31.73 -19.47 -13.82
C LYS A 353 30.29 -19.14 -13.44
N GLY A 354 29.83 -18.02 -13.94
CA GLY A 354 28.48 -17.54 -13.57
C GLY A 354 28.22 -16.11 -13.99
N VAL A 355 27.06 -15.61 -13.61
CA VAL A 355 26.64 -14.23 -13.84
C VAL A 355 26.69 -13.47 -12.52
N TYR A 356 27.34 -12.31 -12.55
CA TYR A 356 27.52 -11.45 -11.38
C TYR A 356 27.12 -10.02 -11.69
N ILE A 357 26.80 -9.26 -10.65
CA ILE A 357 26.61 -7.81 -10.72
C ILE A 357 27.83 -7.14 -10.09
N VAL A 358 28.58 -6.39 -10.88
CA VAL A 358 29.76 -5.65 -10.44
C VAL A 358 29.50 -4.16 -10.62
N ASN A 359 29.44 -3.41 -9.51
CA ASN A 359 29.11 -1.99 -9.53
C ASN A 359 27.86 -1.68 -10.37
N GLY A 360 26.79 -2.48 -10.18
CA GLY A 360 25.51 -2.33 -10.87
C GLY A 360 25.50 -2.83 -12.34
N LYS A 361 26.61 -3.38 -12.86
CA LYS A 361 26.67 -3.91 -14.22
C LYS A 361 26.72 -5.44 -14.22
N LYS A 362 25.98 -6.05 -15.13
CA LYS A 362 26.00 -7.50 -15.36
C LYS A 362 27.33 -7.92 -16.01
N VAL A 363 28.03 -8.86 -15.37
CA VAL A 363 29.31 -9.42 -15.84
C VAL A 363 29.21 -10.93 -15.89
N VAL A 364 29.64 -11.54 -16.98
CA VAL A 364 29.68 -13.00 -17.17
C VAL A 364 31.12 -13.49 -16.97
N VAL A 365 31.33 -14.34 -15.96
CA VAL A 365 32.59 -15.06 -15.71
C VAL A 365 32.52 -16.40 -16.44
N ARG A 366 33.39 -16.63 -17.39
CA ARG A 366 33.45 -17.81 -18.29
C ARG A 366 34.44 -18.86 -17.83
#